data_695aa6ff17cb37175c67260f3a4ac276
#
_entry.id   695aa6ff17cb37175c67260f3a4ac276
#
_cell.length_a   1.000
_cell.length_b   1.000
_cell.length_c   1.000
_cell.angle_alpha   90.00
_cell.angle_beta   90.00
_cell.angle_gamma   90.00
#
_symmetry.space_group_name_H-M   'P 1'
#
loop_
_entity.id
_entity.type
_entity.pdbx_description
1 polymer ?
#
loop_
_entity_poly.entity_id
_entity_poly.type
_entity_poly.pdbx_seq_one_letter_code
_entity_poly.pdbx_strand_id
1 'polypeptide(L)'
;MSISFATRGVAALACIVVSTCATAAIVGTFTVGSGNKSASIQIDFESGNGYLINFSWSASAHSSWDAMLAVDAALPQMSMQYDTYSFGVFLTGVTIGADTNDGQGDVDPYENYWHLWTKDSGPWEQAMFGASDRVLANGSLDAWVFGSSTAPQNIPAPGAAMVFMASAFGARRRR
;
A
#
# COMPACT_ATOMS: atom_id res chain seq x y z
N MET A 1 -38.13 57.25 29.56
CA MET A 1 -38.39 56.32 28.43
C MET A 1 -37.08 55.64 28.12
N SER A 2 -36.82 54.49 28.74
CA SER A 2 -35.54 53.74 28.61
C SER A 2 -35.73 52.63 27.61
N ILE A 3 -34.93 52.63 26.55
CA ILE A 3 -34.93 51.61 25.51
C ILE A 3 -33.79 50.62 25.80
N SER A 4 -34.16 49.38 26.15
CA SER A 4 -33.22 48.29 26.40
C SER A 4 -32.93 47.53 25.08
N PHE A 5 -31.67 47.54 24.60
CA PHE A 5 -31.24 46.74 23.45
C PHE A 5 -30.79 45.37 23.94
N ALA A 6 -31.54 44.35 23.56
CA ALA A 6 -31.14 42.96 23.77
C ALA A 6 -30.20 42.52 22.64
N THR A 7 -28.94 42.28 22.98
CA THR A 7 -27.92 41.73 22.05
C THR A 7 -28.14 40.23 21.93
N ARG A 8 -28.60 39.74 20.76
CA ARG A 8 -28.67 38.33 20.44
C ARG A 8 -27.29 37.85 19.95
N GLY A 9 -26.59 37.10 20.78
CA GLY A 9 -25.36 36.41 20.41
C GLY A 9 -25.66 35.28 19.44
N VAL A 10 -25.09 35.37 18.23
CA VAL A 10 -25.09 34.27 17.23
C VAL A 10 -23.90 33.37 17.57
N ALA A 11 -24.15 32.18 18.09
CA ALA A 11 -23.11 31.15 18.26
C ALA A 11 -22.83 30.51 16.88
N ALA A 12 -21.67 30.83 16.31
CA ALA A 12 -21.18 30.15 15.10
C ALA A 12 -20.67 28.76 15.48
N LEU A 13 -21.36 27.73 15.07
CA LEU A 13 -20.94 26.34 15.19
C LEU A 13 -19.87 26.07 14.10
N ALA A 14 -18.59 26.06 14.47
CA ALA A 14 -17.49 25.66 13.57
C ALA A 14 -17.53 24.16 13.41
N CYS A 15 -17.96 23.70 12.23
CA CYS A 15 -17.88 22.29 11.84
C CYS A 15 -16.41 21.97 11.47
N ILE A 16 -15.68 21.31 12.35
CA ILE A 16 -14.34 20.80 12.06
C ILE A 16 -14.52 19.55 11.21
N VAL A 17 -14.30 19.65 9.90
CA VAL A 17 -14.19 18.49 9.02
C VAL A 17 -12.83 17.86 9.27
N VAL A 18 -12.78 16.78 10.05
CA VAL A 18 -11.60 15.94 10.18
C VAL A 18 -11.56 15.06 8.96
N SER A 19 -10.73 15.41 7.98
CA SER A 19 -10.40 14.51 6.86
C SER A 19 -9.63 13.34 7.43
N THR A 20 -10.31 12.21 7.65
CA THR A 20 -9.63 10.94 7.91
C THR A 20 -9.03 10.48 6.60
N CYS A 21 -7.70 10.51 6.46
CA CYS A 21 -7.04 9.75 5.41
C CYS A 21 -7.47 8.29 5.59
N ALA A 22 -8.27 7.79 4.67
CA ALA A 22 -8.60 6.37 4.64
C ALA A 22 -7.32 5.62 4.30
N THR A 23 -6.84 4.84 5.25
CA THR A 23 -5.70 3.95 5.06
C THR A 23 -6.21 2.67 4.46
N ALA A 24 -5.52 2.12 3.45
CA ALA A 24 -5.93 0.89 2.82
C ALA A 24 -6.02 -0.25 3.84
N ALA A 25 -7.17 -0.94 3.85
CA ALA A 25 -7.35 -2.15 4.65
C ALA A 25 -6.82 -3.34 3.86
N ILE A 26 -5.93 -4.16 4.46
CA ILE A 26 -5.46 -5.40 3.81
C ILE A 26 -6.61 -6.40 3.75
N VAL A 27 -7.19 -6.56 2.55
CA VAL A 27 -8.32 -7.46 2.28
C VAL A 27 -7.88 -8.81 1.71
N GLY A 28 -6.63 -8.92 1.26
CA GLY A 28 -6.07 -10.17 0.74
C GLY A 28 -4.57 -10.29 1.01
N THR A 29 -4.12 -11.53 1.23
CA THR A 29 -2.70 -11.85 1.38
C THR A 29 -2.36 -13.06 0.51
N PHE A 30 -1.29 -12.94 -0.28
CA PHE A 30 -0.80 -13.98 -1.18
C PHE A 30 0.64 -14.34 -0.86
N THR A 31 1.05 -15.53 -1.27
CA THR A 31 2.46 -15.97 -1.20
C THR A 31 2.87 -16.46 -2.58
N VAL A 32 3.94 -15.91 -3.11
CA VAL A 32 4.45 -16.19 -4.45
C VAL A 32 5.93 -16.53 -4.39
N GLY A 33 6.32 -17.49 -5.20
CA GLY A 33 7.70 -17.95 -5.29
C GLY A 33 8.14 -18.85 -4.14
N SER A 34 9.40 -19.19 -4.12
CA SER A 34 10.03 -20.01 -3.07
C SER A 34 11.53 -19.70 -3.00
N GLY A 35 12.11 -19.80 -1.80
CA GLY A 35 13.52 -19.53 -1.60
C GLY A 35 13.85 -19.17 -0.16
N ASN A 36 15.12 -18.79 0.03
CA ASN A 36 15.67 -18.40 1.33
C ASN A 36 15.74 -16.88 1.55
N LYS A 37 15.30 -16.11 0.57
CA LYS A 37 15.12 -14.66 0.64
C LYS A 37 13.64 -14.35 0.47
N SER A 38 13.17 -13.29 1.08
CA SER A 38 11.79 -12.84 0.96
C SER A 38 11.70 -11.31 1.01
N ALA A 39 10.68 -10.79 0.35
CA ALA A 39 10.24 -9.40 0.44
C ALA A 39 8.71 -9.37 0.52
N SER A 40 8.14 -8.29 1.00
CA SER A 40 6.70 -8.08 0.93
C SER A 40 6.39 -6.93 -0.02
N ILE A 41 5.36 -7.11 -0.83
CA ILE A 41 4.84 -6.11 -1.75
C ILE A 41 3.42 -5.79 -1.32
N GLN A 42 3.14 -4.53 -1.05
CA GLN A 42 1.81 -4.03 -0.77
C GLN A 42 1.26 -3.33 -2.00
N ILE A 43 -0.01 -3.53 -2.32
CA ILE A 43 -0.70 -2.85 -3.42
C ILE A 43 -1.95 -2.23 -2.84
N ASP A 44 -2.02 -0.89 -2.82
CA ASP A 44 -3.10 -0.10 -2.23
C ASP A 44 -3.91 0.58 -3.33
N PHE A 45 -5.20 0.26 -3.41
CA PHE A 45 -6.14 0.79 -4.38
C PHE A 45 -6.85 2.04 -3.84
N GLU A 46 -7.32 2.89 -4.73
CA GLU A 46 -8.13 4.07 -4.40
C GLU A 46 -9.45 3.70 -3.69
N SER A 47 -9.95 2.48 -3.90
CA SER A 47 -11.11 1.94 -3.18
C SER A 47 -10.92 1.85 -1.67
N GLY A 48 -9.69 1.98 -1.17
CA GLY A 48 -9.30 1.75 0.21
C GLY A 48 -9.03 0.27 0.52
N ASN A 49 -9.03 -0.60 -0.49
CA ASN A 49 -8.59 -1.98 -0.36
C ASN A 49 -7.08 -2.08 -0.60
N GLY A 50 -6.40 -2.91 0.18
CA GLY A 50 -4.99 -3.22 0.03
C GLY A 50 -4.75 -4.73 -0.05
N TYR A 51 -3.69 -5.11 -0.74
CA TYR A 51 -3.25 -6.50 -0.87
C TYR A 51 -1.80 -6.63 -0.44
N LEU A 52 -1.49 -7.68 0.32
CA LEU A 52 -0.13 -7.99 0.75
C LEU A 52 0.35 -9.25 0.03
N ILE A 53 1.49 -9.17 -0.63
CA ILE A 53 2.09 -10.28 -1.36
C ILE A 53 3.46 -10.57 -0.75
N ASN A 54 3.62 -11.77 -0.18
CA ASN A 54 4.89 -12.27 0.30
C ASN A 54 5.60 -12.97 -0.85
N PHE A 55 6.63 -12.33 -1.39
CA PHE A 55 7.43 -12.82 -2.51
C PHE A 55 8.72 -13.47 -1.97
N SER A 56 9.02 -14.68 -2.44
CA SER A 56 10.23 -15.42 -2.03
C SER A 56 11.05 -15.86 -3.23
N TRP A 57 12.39 -15.80 -3.10
CA TRP A 57 13.32 -16.22 -4.16
C TRP A 57 14.61 -16.83 -3.62
N SER A 58 15.38 -17.46 -4.52
CA SER A 58 16.71 -17.99 -4.24
C SER A 58 17.75 -17.41 -5.20
N ALA A 59 18.96 -17.25 -4.77
CA ALA A 59 20.18 -17.00 -5.54
C ALA A 59 20.33 -15.63 -6.21
N SER A 60 19.66 -15.32 -7.30
CA SER A 60 19.87 -14.06 -8.03
C SER A 60 19.28 -12.84 -7.33
N ALA A 61 19.79 -11.67 -7.65
CA ALA A 61 19.11 -10.42 -7.28
C ALA A 61 17.83 -10.28 -8.12
N HIS A 62 16.77 -9.77 -7.49
CA HIS A 62 15.55 -9.37 -8.17
C HIS A 62 15.35 -7.88 -7.97
N SER A 63 14.92 -7.18 -9.03
CA SER A 63 14.38 -5.84 -8.88
C SER A 63 12.94 -5.91 -8.35
N SER A 64 12.44 -4.79 -7.86
CA SER A 64 11.01 -4.65 -7.52
C SER A 64 10.12 -4.96 -8.72
N TRP A 65 10.58 -4.56 -9.92
CA TRP A 65 9.84 -4.85 -11.15
C TRP A 65 9.83 -6.34 -11.52
N ASP A 66 10.97 -7.04 -11.41
CA ASP A 66 11.03 -8.49 -11.62
C ASP A 66 10.08 -9.25 -10.68
N ALA A 67 10.00 -8.80 -9.43
CA ALA A 67 9.08 -9.39 -8.46
C ALA A 67 7.62 -9.14 -8.84
N MET A 68 7.26 -7.94 -9.30
CA MET A 68 5.91 -7.63 -9.79
C MET A 68 5.53 -8.50 -11.01
N LEU A 69 6.44 -8.68 -11.97
CA LEU A 69 6.21 -9.57 -13.11
C LEU A 69 6.02 -11.04 -12.67
N ALA A 70 6.80 -11.51 -11.71
CA ALA A 70 6.66 -12.86 -11.16
C ALA A 70 5.34 -13.04 -10.42
N VAL A 71 4.87 -12.01 -9.72
CA VAL A 71 3.58 -12.00 -9.02
C VAL A 71 2.43 -12.04 -10.01
N ASP A 72 2.44 -11.20 -11.04
CA ASP A 72 1.44 -11.17 -12.11
C ASP A 72 1.32 -12.54 -12.81
N ALA A 73 2.46 -13.14 -13.14
CA ALA A 73 2.49 -14.46 -13.77
C ALA A 73 1.97 -15.59 -12.86
N ALA A 74 2.08 -15.45 -11.53
CA ALA A 74 1.72 -16.49 -10.56
C ALA A 74 0.30 -16.38 -10.04
N LEU A 75 -0.32 -15.19 -10.06
CA LEU A 75 -1.64 -14.92 -9.50
C LEU A 75 -2.70 -14.75 -10.60
N PRO A 76 -3.52 -15.76 -10.92
CA PRO A 76 -4.51 -15.68 -11.99
C PRO A 76 -5.56 -14.56 -11.83
N GLN A 77 -5.77 -14.07 -10.60
CA GLN A 77 -6.67 -12.97 -10.27
C GLN A 77 -6.01 -11.60 -10.38
N MET A 78 -4.71 -11.52 -10.67
CA MET A 78 -3.97 -10.28 -10.88
C MET A 78 -3.70 -10.08 -12.36
N SER A 79 -3.69 -8.83 -12.78
CA SER A 79 -3.15 -8.40 -14.07
C SER A 79 -2.57 -7.01 -13.97
N MET A 80 -1.51 -6.75 -14.72
CA MET A 80 -0.84 -5.47 -14.79
C MET A 80 -0.83 -4.91 -16.20
N GLN A 81 -0.85 -3.57 -16.28
CA GLN A 81 -0.60 -2.79 -17.50
C GLN A 81 0.58 -1.86 -17.24
N TYR A 82 1.47 -1.73 -18.20
CA TYR A 82 2.65 -0.88 -18.06
C TYR A 82 3.21 -0.47 -19.40
N ASP A 83 3.88 0.68 -19.41
CA ASP A 83 4.64 1.18 -20.55
C ASP A 83 6.14 1.02 -20.30
N THR A 84 6.89 0.77 -21.38
CA THR A 84 8.35 0.63 -21.33
C THR A 84 8.99 1.82 -22.04
N TYR A 85 9.86 2.51 -21.31
CA TYR A 85 10.62 3.65 -21.79
C TYR A 85 12.12 3.37 -21.75
N SER A 86 12.94 4.19 -22.38
CA SER A 86 14.40 4.06 -22.34
C SER A 86 15.02 4.22 -20.95
N PHE A 87 14.30 4.84 -20.03
CA PHE A 87 14.70 5.05 -18.63
C PHE A 87 14.07 4.03 -17.65
N GLY A 88 13.27 3.06 -18.13
CA GLY A 88 12.64 2.04 -17.29
C GLY A 88 11.18 1.79 -17.63
N VAL A 89 10.46 1.20 -16.70
CA VAL A 89 9.03 0.87 -16.82
C VAL A 89 8.18 1.81 -15.98
N PHE A 90 6.96 2.07 -16.47
CA PHE A 90 5.95 2.84 -15.78
C PHE A 90 4.69 1.99 -15.64
N LEU A 91 4.31 1.66 -14.40
CA LEU A 91 3.10 0.90 -14.10
C LEU A 91 1.87 1.79 -14.33
N THR A 92 1.03 1.43 -15.29
CA THR A 92 -0.15 2.20 -15.66
C THR A 92 -1.44 1.61 -15.08
N GLY A 93 -1.50 0.31 -14.87
CA GLY A 93 -2.71 -0.32 -14.32
C GLY A 93 -2.42 -1.58 -13.51
N VAL A 94 -3.23 -1.80 -12.46
CA VAL A 94 -3.26 -3.05 -11.71
C VAL A 94 -4.71 -3.44 -11.45
N THR A 95 -5.00 -4.72 -11.63
CA THR A 95 -6.26 -5.34 -11.21
C THR A 95 -5.95 -6.50 -10.28
N ILE A 96 -6.66 -6.62 -9.15
CA ILE A 96 -6.66 -7.80 -8.29
C ILE A 96 -8.10 -8.13 -7.91
N GLY A 97 -8.64 -9.21 -8.47
CA GLY A 97 -10.04 -9.58 -8.26
C GLY A 97 -11.01 -8.53 -8.78
N ALA A 98 -11.74 -7.86 -7.91
CA ALA A 98 -12.68 -6.79 -8.26
C ALA A 98 -12.07 -5.38 -8.17
N ASP A 99 -10.91 -5.21 -7.56
CA ASP A 99 -10.24 -3.93 -7.44
C ASP A 99 -9.40 -3.66 -8.68
N THR A 100 -9.57 -2.48 -9.27
CA THR A 100 -8.80 -2.03 -10.42
C THR A 100 -8.56 -0.54 -10.35
N ASN A 101 -7.35 -0.12 -10.67
CA ASN A 101 -7.01 1.27 -10.95
C ASN A 101 -6.05 1.35 -12.13
N ASP A 102 -6.26 2.35 -12.96
CA ASP A 102 -5.39 2.71 -14.09
C ASP A 102 -5.23 4.22 -14.21
N GLY A 103 -4.05 4.66 -14.62
CA GLY A 103 -3.73 6.06 -14.82
C GLY A 103 -2.25 6.33 -15.06
N GLN A 104 -1.98 7.51 -15.60
CA GLN A 104 -0.64 7.93 -16.02
C GLN A 104 -0.25 9.31 -15.46
N GLY A 105 -0.99 9.84 -14.49
CA GLY A 105 -0.76 11.20 -13.98
C GLY A 105 -1.19 12.28 -14.94
N ASP A 106 -2.20 12.03 -15.76
CA ASP A 106 -2.69 12.91 -16.83
C ASP A 106 -3.99 13.64 -16.48
N VAL A 107 -4.59 13.36 -15.33
CA VAL A 107 -5.81 13.98 -14.82
C VAL A 107 -5.50 14.86 -13.61
N ASP A 108 -5.96 16.12 -13.61
CA ASP A 108 -5.81 17.04 -12.48
C ASP A 108 -6.36 16.41 -11.17
N PRO A 109 -5.61 16.36 -10.07
CA PRO A 109 -4.34 17.02 -9.73
C PRO A 109 -3.06 16.28 -10.18
N TYR A 110 -3.11 15.44 -11.20
CA TYR A 110 -1.97 14.70 -11.77
C TYR A 110 -1.38 13.65 -10.82
N GLU A 111 -2.19 13.11 -9.91
CA GLU A 111 -1.81 12.04 -8.97
C GLU A 111 -2.39 10.67 -9.34
N ASN A 112 -3.20 10.58 -10.42
CA ASN A 112 -3.81 9.35 -10.91
C ASN A 112 -2.79 8.39 -11.53
N TYR A 113 -1.82 7.93 -10.75
CA TYR A 113 -0.82 6.92 -11.14
C TYR A 113 -0.36 6.13 -9.93
N TRP A 114 0.44 5.08 -10.16
CA TRP A 114 0.97 4.21 -9.13
C TRP A 114 2.28 4.77 -8.56
N HIS A 115 2.25 5.19 -7.30
CA HIS A 115 3.41 5.67 -6.57
C HIS A 115 4.15 4.48 -5.93
N LEU A 116 5.46 4.37 -6.20
CA LEU A 116 6.31 3.37 -5.56
C LEU A 116 6.86 3.91 -4.23
N TRP A 117 6.66 3.15 -3.18
CA TRP A 117 7.23 3.35 -1.86
C TRP A 117 8.13 2.19 -1.48
N THR A 118 9.25 2.48 -0.83
CA THR A 118 10.23 1.46 -0.45
C THR A 118 10.58 1.56 1.03
N LYS A 119 10.91 0.41 1.62
CA LYS A 119 11.33 0.34 3.01
C LYS A 119 12.22 -0.89 3.23
N ASP A 120 13.49 -0.68 3.51
CA ASP A 120 14.42 -1.74 3.93
C ASP A 120 14.59 -1.73 5.45
N SER A 121 14.72 -0.52 6.03
CA SER A 121 14.76 -0.27 7.47
C SER A 121 14.26 1.16 7.71
N GLY A 122 13.65 1.43 8.85
CA GLY A 122 13.14 2.79 9.13
C GLY A 122 11.74 3.05 8.58
N PRO A 123 11.40 4.31 8.26
CA PRO A 123 10.11 4.69 7.69
C PRO A 123 9.99 4.28 6.21
N TRP A 124 8.78 4.46 5.66
CA TRP A 124 8.56 4.42 4.22
C TRP A 124 9.21 5.63 3.55
N GLU A 125 9.81 5.41 2.39
CA GLU A 125 10.38 6.44 1.53
C GLU A 125 9.77 6.33 0.14
N GLN A 126 9.30 7.46 -0.41
CA GLN A 126 8.83 7.49 -1.78
C GLN A 126 10.02 7.28 -2.73
N ALA A 127 9.91 6.35 -3.65
CA ALA A 127 10.99 6.06 -4.57
C ALA A 127 11.21 7.23 -5.54
N MET A 128 12.46 7.69 -5.65
CA MET A 128 12.92 8.70 -6.63
C MET A 128 13.61 8.02 -7.82
N PHE A 129 13.40 6.73 -7.99
CA PHE A 129 13.98 5.87 -9.04
C PHE A 129 12.94 4.88 -9.53
N GLY A 130 13.17 4.29 -10.70
CA GLY A 130 12.26 3.30 -11.28
C GLY A 130 12.29 1.94 -10.55
N ALA A 131 11.20 1.20 -10.62
CA ALA A 131 11.08 -0.13 -10.02
C ALA A 131 12.11 -1.13 -10.59
N SER A 132 12.56 -0.92 -11.81
CA SER A 132 13.61 -1.74 -12.46
C SER A 132 14.97 -1.56 -11.79
N ASP A 133 15.24 -0.40 -11.18
CA ASP A 133 16.50 -0.08 -10.50
C ASP A 133 16.45 -0.43 -9.00
N ARG A 134 15.27 -0.67 -8.46
CA ARG A 134 15.06 -1.08 -7.07
C ARG A 134 15.46 -2.54 -6.88
N VAL A 135 16.62 -2.80 -6.29
CA VAL A 135 17.05 -4.16 -5.94
C VAL A 135 16.51 -4.56 -4.58
N LEU A 136 15.79 -5.69 -4.52
CA LEU A 136 15.21 -6.22 -3.29
C LEU A 136 16.29 -6.89 -2.42
N ALA A 137 16.35 -6.48 -1.17
CA ALA A 137 17.08 -7.19 -0.10
C ALA A 137 16.16 -8.18 0.62
N ASN A 138 16.74 -9.10 1.39
CA ASN A 138 15.94 -9.96 2.25
C ASN A 138 15.26 -9.15 3.35
N GLY A 139 13.95 -9.18 3.42
CA GLY A 139 13.13 -8.39 4.33
C GLY A 139 12.70 -7.03 3.79
N SER A 140 13.02 -6.68 2.54
CA SER A 140 12.50 -5.46 1.88
C SER A 140 10.98 -5.42 1.90
N LEU A 141 10.45 -4.21 2.04
CA LEU A 141 9.03 -3.89 1.87
C LEU A 141 8.94 -2.85 0.76
N ASP A 142 8.19 -3.17 -0.27
CA ASP A 142 7.84 -2.23 -1.34
C ASP A 142 6.31 -2.06 -1.36
N ALA A 143 5.83 -0.88 -1.72
CA ALA A 143 4.40 -0.65 -1.85
C ALA A 143 4.09 0.18 -3.09
N TRP A 144 3.01 -0.20 -3.76
CA TRP A 144 2.42 0.52 -4.86
C TRP A 144 1.09 1.11 -4.39
N VAL A 145 1.01 2.44 -4.37
CA VAL A 145 -0.17 3.18 -3.90
C VAL A 145 -0.73 3.99 -5.06
N PHE A 146 -1.98 3.75 -5.42
CA PHE A 146 -2.63 4.50 -6.49
C PHE A 146 -3.19 5.82 -5.99
N GLY A 147 -3.00 6.88 -6.79
CA GLY A 147 -3.68 8.16 -6.62
C GLY A 147 -3.31 8.92 -5.34
N SER A 148 -2.24 8.54 -4.66
CA SER A 148 -1.87 9.18 -3.40
C SER A 148 -0.36 9.23 -3.18
N SER A 149 0.13 10.42 -2.88
CA SER A 149 1.50 10.67 -2.40
C SER A 149 1.66 10.44 -0.89
N THR A 150 0.67 9.81 -0.24
CA THR A 150 0.74 9.43 1.17
C THR A 150 1.38 8.06 1.33
N ALA A 151 2.31 7.94 2.27
CA ALA A 151 2.96 6.65 2.55
C ALA A 151 1.95 5.57 2.96
N PRO A 152 2.15 4.30 2.52
CA PRO A 152 1.32 3.19 2.95
C PRO A 152 1.42 2.98 4.46
N GLN A 153 0.40 2.39 5.05
CA GLN A 153 0.41 2.04 6.47
C GLN A 153 1.47 0.96 6.76
N ASN A 154 2.06 1.03 7.94
CA ASN A 154 2.93 -0.05 8.40
C ASN A 154 2.10 -1.31 8.63
N ILE A 155 2.36 -2.34 7.82
CA ILE A 155 1.79 -3.66 8.05
C ILE A 155 2.55 -4.28 9.22
N PRO A 156 1.88 -4.85 10.23
CA PRO A 156 2.54 -5.66 11.24
C PRO A 156 3.29 -6.81 10.56
N ALA A 157 4.58 -7.01 10.88
CA ALA A 157 5.34 -8.13 10.33
C ALA A 157 4.55 -9.46 10.52
N PRO A 158 4.56 -10.38 9.54
CA PRO A 158 3.75 -11.62 9.59
C PRO A 158 3.91 -12.44 10.88
N GLY A 159 5.04 -12.33 11.59
CA GLY A 159 5.27 -12.94 12.88
C GLY A 159 4.46 -12.34 14.04
N ALA A 160 4.03 -11.09 13.97
CA ALA A 160 3.29 -10.44 15.06
C ALA A 160 1.86 -10.99 15.19
N ALA A 161 1.20 -11.31 14.08
CA ALA A 161 -0.15 -11.90 14.07
C ALA A 161 -0.19 -13.30 14.68
N MET A 162 0.88 -14.10 14.54
CA MET A 162 0.98 -15.44 15.12
C MET A 162 1.13 -15.41 16.65
N VAL A 163 1.76 -14.38 17.21
CA VAL A 163 1.91 -14.25 18.68
C VAL A 163 0.57 -13.96 19.35
N PHE A 164 -0.31 -13.18 18.73
CA PHE A 164 -1.64 -12.89 19.29
C PHE A 164 -2.56 -14.11 19.24
N MET A 165 -2.48 -14.96 18.22
CA MET A 165 -3.25 -16.19 18.14
C MET A 165 -2.79 -17.23 19.16
N ALA A 166 -1.49 -17.39 19.39
CA ALA A 166 -0.95 -18.31 20.37
C ALA A 166 -1.30 -17.92 21.82
N SER A 167 -1.33 -16.63 22.14
CA SER A 167 -1.73 -16.15 23.47
C SER A 167 -3.23 -16.32 23.76
N ALA A 168 -4.10 -16.22 22.74
CA ALA A 168 -5.53 -16.45 22.90
C ALA A 168 -5.88 -17.92 23.21
N PHE A 169 -5.11 -18.87 22.67
CA PHE A 169 -5.29 -20.30 22.96
C PHE A 169 -4.68 -20.73 24.31
N GLY A 170 -3.62 -20.05 24.77
CA GLY A 170 -2.98 -20.35 26.05
C GLY A 170 -3.82 -19.97 27.28
N ALA A 171 -4.65 -18.93 27.18
CA ALA A 171 -5.48 -18.45 28.30
C ALA A 171 -6.69 -19.37 28.63
N ARG A 172 -7.09 -20.26 27.73
CA ARG A 172 -8.27 -21.14 27.91
C ARG A 172 -7.99 -22.46 28.63
N ARG A 173 -6.75 -22.76 28.97
CA ARG A 173 -6.32 -24.05 29.58
C ARG A 173 -6.11 -24.04 31.10
N ARG A 174 -6.47 -22.93 31.78
CA ARG A 174 -6.40 -22.88 33.27
C ARG A 174 -7.77 -22.54 33.84
N ARG A 175 -8.68 -23.50 33.79
CA ARG A 175 -9.81 -23.65 34.71
C ARG A 175 -10.12 -25.12 34.86
#